data_cf91fcda24e03bda4c2f69ed6a392a41
#
_entry.id   cf91fcda24e03bda4c2f69ed6a392a41
#
_cell.length_a   1.000
_cell.length_b   1.000
_cell.length_c   1.000
_cell.angle_alpha   90.00
_cell.angle_beta   90.00
_cell.angle_gamma   90.00
#
_symmetry.space_group_name_H-M   'P 1'
#
loop_
_entity.id
_entity.type
_entity.pdbx_description
1 polymer ?
#
loop_
_entity_poly.entity_id
_entity_poly.type
_entity_poly.pdbx_seq_one_letter_code
_entity_poly.pdbx_strand_id
1 'polypeptide(L)'
;VTKLTDVYVVDDDETIRHSLTALLTTAGNAPKAYESARDFLADCDDLAPGCIVTDFRMPGMDGLQLLKSLKDRNIPHPVIVISGYGDIRVAVDAFKAGAVDFIQKPFDDYAVLMAVQKALVDAEGPLSRQAGERRCEAAVAMLSARERQVMQGVVDGKANKVIAYELGISQRTVEIHRAHLMMKSGAHSVSALVRMATAASASMGRPAAAEEVGAHSAQASVGG
;
A
#
# COMPACT_ATOMS: atom_id res chain seq x y z
N VAL A 1 -1.35 -27.99 10.47
CA VAL A 1 -2.19 -26.98 11.18
C VAL A 1 -1.85 -25.66 10.55
N THR A 2 -2.74 -25.11 9.72
CA THR A 2 -2.57 -23.77 9.13
C THR A 2 -2.61 -22.78 10.28
N LYS A 3 -1.53 -22.06 10.52
CA LYS A 3 -1.47 -21.01 11.54
C LYS A 3 -2.47 -19.92 11.13
N LEU A 4 -3.46 -19.67 11.96
CA LEU A 4 -4.36 -18.52 11.79
C LEU A 4 -3.53 -17.25 11.80
N THR A 5 -3.79 -16.36 10.86
CA THR A 5 -3.06 -15.10 10.77
C THR A 5 -3.88 -13.99 11.42
N ASP A 6 -3.27 -13.24 12.31
CA ASP A 6 -3.94 -12.18 13.04
C ASP A 6 -4.26 -10.99 12.13
N VAL A 7 -5.49 -10.49 12.24
CA VAL A 7 -5.95 -9.26 11.55
C VAL A 7 -6.61 -8.34 12.56
N TYR A 8 -6.16 -7.11 12.62
CA TYR A 8 -6.65 -6.11 13.57
C TYR A 8 -7.57 -5.14 12.85
N VAL A 9 -8.86 -5.14 13.21
CA VAL A 9 -9.88 -4.28 12.61
C VAL A 9 -10.09 -3.07 13.53
N VAL A 10 -9.86 -1.87 13.01
CA VAL A 10 -10.02 -0.61 13.76
C VAL A 10 -11.01 0.29 13.03
N ASP A 11 -12.22 0.41 13.54
CA ASP A 11 -13.30 1.21 12.92
C ASP A 11 -14.26 1.63 14.03
N ASP A 12 -14.75 2.87 14.06
CA ASP A 12 -15.69 3.35 15.07
C ASP A 12 -17.13 2.87 14.85
N ASP A 13 -17.46 2.45 13.60
CA ASP A 13 -18.75 1.85 13.26
C ASP A 13 -18.81 0.37 13.64
N GLU A 14 -19.65 0.02 14.63
CA GLU A 14 -19.85 -1.34 15.11
C GLU A 14 -20.32 -2.29 13.98
N THR A 15 -21.16 -1.80 13.06
CA THR A 15 -21.69 -2.61 11.95
C THR A 15 -20.56 -3.02 11.00
N ILE A 16 -19.65 -2.10 10.68
CA ILE A 16 -18.49 -2.36 9.85
C ILE A 16 -17.52 -3.31 10.56
N ARG A 17 -17.24 -3.08 11.85
CA ARG A 17 -16.39 -3.98 12.65
C ARG A 17 -16.92 -5.41 12.64
N HIS A 18 -18.21 -5.60 12.90
CA HIS A 18 -18.84 -6.92 12.88
C HIS A 18 -18.77 -7.59 11.49
N SER A 19 -19.08 -6.83 10.43
CA SER A 19 -19.04 -7.33 9.05
C SER A 19 -17.64 -7.79 8.67
N LEU A 20 -16.62 -6.95 8.90
CA LEU A 20 -15.22 -7.29 8.61
C LEU A 20 -14.73 -8.47 9.44
N THR A 21 -15.09 -8.52 10.72
CA THR A 21 -14.72 -9.63 11.61
C THR A 21 -15.31 -10.95 11.12
N ALA A 22 -16.60 -10.97 10.76
CA ALA A 22 -17.26 -12.14 10.23
C ALA A 22 -16.63 -12.61 8.89
N LEU A 23 -16.38 -11.68 7.99
CA LEU A 23 -15.73 -11.94 6.69
C LEU A 23 -14.34 -12.57 6.88
N LEU A 24 -13.50 -11.95 7.69
CA LEU A 24 -12.13 -12.41 7.95
C LEU A 24 -12.08 -13.76 8.67
N THR A 25 -13.00 -13.99 9.62
CA THR A 25 -13.12 -15.28 10.31
C THR A 25 -13.51 -16.40 9.32
N THR A 26 -14.47 -16.13 8.44
CA THR A 26 -14.89 -17.09 7.41
C THR A 26 -13.76 -17.43 6.44
N ALA A 27 -12.87 -16.48 6.20
CA ALA A 27 -11.67 -16.67 5.36
C ALA A 27 -10.50 -17.35 6.10
N GLY A 28 -10.68 -17.76 7.37
CA GLY A 28 -9.67 -18.48 8.14
C GLY A 28 -8.60 -17.60 8.79
N ASN A 29 -8.90 -16.31 9.01
CA ASN A 29 -8.05 -15.41 9.80
C ASN A 29 -8.51 -15.38 11.27
N ALA A 30 -7.70 -14.77 12.14
CA ALA A 30 -8.02 -14.50 13.55
C ALA A 30 -8.20 -12.97 13.75
N PRO A 31 -9.40 -12.42 13.45
CA PRO A 31 -9.61 -10.99 13.60
C PRO A 31 -9.78 -10.59 15.06
N LYS A 32 -9.15 -9.47 15.47
CA LYS A 32 -9.39 -8.77 16.72
C LYS A 32 -9.86 -7.35 16.39
N ALA A 33 -11.00 -6.94 16.96
CA ALA A 33 -11.64 -5.67 16.66
C ALA A 33 -11.41 -4.63 17.76
N TYR A 34 -11.23 -3.37 17.35
CA TYR A 34 -11.04 -2.19 18.19
C TYR A 34 -11.97 -1.07 17.72
N GLU A 35 -12.59 -0.38 18.66
CA GLU A 35 -13.50 0.72 18.34
C GLU A 35 -12.80 2.05 18.09
N SER A 36 -11.51 2.14 18.46
CA SER A 36 -10.72 3.34 18.20
C SER A 36 -9.25 3.02 17.96
N ALA A 37 -8.57 3.95 17.27
CA ALA A 37 -7.12 3.89 17.10
C ALA A 37 -6.36 3.95 18.44
N ARG A 38 -6.92 4.59 19.45
CA ARG A 38 -6.31 4.67 20.80
C ARG A 38 -6.33 3.34 21.52
N ASP A 39 -7.46 2.63 21.45
CA ASP A 39 -7.58 1.30 22.08
C ASP A 39 -6.64 0.31 21.42
N PHE A 40 -6.54 0.36 20.08
CA PHE A 40 -5.55 -0.43 19.35
C PHE A 40 -4.11 -0.10 19.77
N LEU A 41 -3.76 1.20 19.88
CA LEU A 41 -2.40 1.62 20.26
C LEU A 41 -2.05 1.32 21.71
N ALA A 42 -3.02 1.10 22.59
CA ALA A 42 -2.80 0.66 23.96
C ALA A 42 -2.33 -0.81 24.04
N ASP A 43 -2.79 -1.63 23.10
CA ASP A 43 -2.50 -3.06 23.04
C ASP A 43 -1.35 -3.40 22.07
N CYS A 44 -1.05 -2.53 21.11
CA CYS A 44 -0.32 -2.89 19.89
C CYS A 44 1.11 -3.40 20.11
N ASP A 45 1.75 -3.05 21.22
CA ASP A 45 3.13 -3.48 21.53
C ASP A 45 3.21 -4.98 21.89
N ASP A 46 2.10 -5.56 22.39
CA ASP A 46 2.00 -6.97 22.82
C ASP A 46 1.32 -7.87 21.76
N LEU A 47 0.91 -7.31 20.63
CA LEU A 47 0.19 -8.05 19.61
C LEU A 47 1.12 -8.90 18.74
N ALA A 48 0.63 -10.07 18.34
CA ALA A 48 1.31 -10.92 17.37
C ALA A 48 1.43 -10.21 15.99
N PRO A 49 2.45 -10.56 15.18
CA PRO A 49 2.55 -10.05 13.82
C PRO A 49 1.29 -10.33 13.01
N GLY A 50 0.68 -9.28 12.43
CA GLY A 50 -0.57 -9.37 11.69
C GLY A 50 -0.79 -8.17 10.80
N CYS A 51 -1.96 -8.09 10.14
CA CYS A 51 -2.37 -7.00 9.28
C CYS A 51 -3.39 -6.11 9.99
N ILE A 52 -3.25 -4.78 9.86
CA ILE A 52 -4.22 -3.82 10.37
C ILE A 52 -5.13 -3.38 9.23
N VAL A 53 -6.44 -3.41 9.47
CA VAL A 53 -7.48 -2.85 8.60
C VAL A 53 -8.14 -1.72 9.39
N THR A 54 -7.92 -0.46 8.99
CA THR A 54 -8.40 0.70 9.76
C THR A 54 -9.33 1.58 8.92
N ASP A 55 -10.38 2.10 9.53
CA ASP A 55 -11.11 3.21 8.92
C ASP A 55 -10.23 4.46 8.86
N PHE A 56 -10.45 5.25 7.80
CA PHE A 56 -9.76 6.52 7.63
C PHE A 56 -10.23 7.58 8.63
N ARG A 57 -11.57 7.65 8.86
CA ARG A 57 -12.17 8.68 9.71
C ARG A 57 -12.74 8.10 11.00
N MET A 58 -12.03 8.29 12.07
CA MET A 58 -12.48 7.92 13.42
C MET A 58 -12.42 9.11 14.36
N PRO A 59 -13.30 9.19 15.38
CA PRO A 59 -13.24 10.22 16.39
C PRO A 59 -11.91 10.24 17.15
N GLY A 60 -11.36 11.41 17.35
CA GLY A 60 -10.16 11.65 18.14
C GLY A 60 -8.85 11.37 17.43
N MET A 61 -8.63 10.17 16.90
CA MET A 61 -7.44 9.82 16.11
C MET A 61 -7.87 9.12 14.83
N ASP A 62 -7.54 9.72 13.70
CA ASP A 62 -7.84 9.17 12.37
C ASP A 62 -6.83 8.09 11.92
N GLY A 63 -7.16 7.39 10.82
CA GLY A 63 -6.31 6.31 10.29
C GLY A 63 -4.93 6.77 9.83
N LEU A 64 -4.76 8.03 9.39
CA LEU A 64 -3.44 8.57 9.04
C LEU A 64 -2.60 8.85 10.28
N GLN A 65 -3.22 9.36 11.33
CA GLN A 65 -2.54 9.58 12.61
C GLN A 65 -2.14 8.25 13.25
N LEU A 66 -2.98 7.22 13.12
CA LEU A 66 -2.66 5.85 13.53
C LEU A 66 -1.43 5.33 12.77
N LEU A 67 -1.43 5.42 11.44
CA LEU A 67 -0.29 5.04 10.59
C LEU A 67 1.01 5.72 11.02
N LYS A 68 0.96 7.03 11.26
CA LYS A 68 2.12 7.79 11.71
C LYS A 68 2.61 7.32 13.08
N SER A 69 1.69 7.10 14.02
CA SER A 69 2.03 6.60 15.37
C SER A 69 2.69 5.22 15.34
N LEU A 70 2.21 4.32 14.47
CA LEU A 70 2.80 2.99 14.28
C LEU A 70 4.23 3.09 13.73
N LYS A 71 4.43 3.98 12.74
CA LYS A 71 5.75 4.23 12.16
C LYS A 71 6.73 4.80 13.17
N ASP A 72 6.29 5.79 13.98
CA ASP A 72 7.10 6.43 15.02
C ASP A 72 7.50 5.42 16.14
N ARG A 73 6.65 4.42 16.40
CA ARG A 73 6.92 3.32 17.32
C ARG A 73 7.68 2.14 16.70
N ASN A 74 8.01 2.18 15.39
CA ASN A 74 8.62 1.08 14.65
C ASN A 74 7.80 -0.23 14.69
N ILE A 75 6.48 -0.15 14.72
CA ILE A 75 5.59 -1.31 14.70
C ILE A 75 5.40 -1.76 13.24
N PRO A 76 5.84 -2.98 12.86
CA PRO A 76 5.98 -3.38 11.45
C PRO A 76 4.69 -3.97 10.85
N HIS A 77 3.53 -3.73 11.45
CA HIS A 77 2.27 -4.25 10.90
C HIS A 77 1.90 -3.54 9.59
N PRO A 78 1.63 -4.27 8.49
CA PRO A 78 1.06 -3.67 7.29
C PRO A 78 -0.33 -3.11 7.58
N VAL A 79 -0.59 -1.89 7.10
CA VAL A 79 -1.86 -1.18 7.34
C VAL A 79 -2.61 -0.99 6.04
N ILE A 80 -3.86 -1.46 6.01
CA ILE A 80 -4.84 -1.20 4.95
C ILE A 80 -5.81 -0.14 5.47
N VAL A 81 -5.98 0.93 4.73
CA VAL A 81 -6.91 2.01 5.07
C VAL A 81 -8.22 1.83 4.31
N ILE A 82 -9.35 1.86 5.01
CA ILE A 82 -10.69 1.85 4.41
C ILE A 82 -11.30 3.24 4.55
N SER A 83 -11.98 3.76 3.52
CA SER A 83 -12.57 5.09 3.57
C SER A 83 -13.86 5.19 2.77
N GLY A 84 -14.87 5.86 3.33
CA GLY A 84 -16.11 6.21 2.63
C GLY A 84 -15.96 7.37 1.63
N TYR A 85 -14.87 8.08 1.68
CA TYR A 85 -14.56 9.19 0.77
C TYR A 85 -13.61 8.71 -0.32
N GLY A 86 -14.13 8.59 -1.55
CA GLY A 86 -13.36 8.23 -2.74
C GLY A 86 -12.45 9.37 -3.24
N ASP A 87 -12.00 10.26 -2.36
CA ASP A 87 -11.05 11.30 -2.74
C ASP A 87 -9.68 10.66 -2.94
N ILE A 88 -9.19 10.76 -4.17
CA ILE A 88 -7.85 10.30 -4.58
C ILE A 88 -6.77 10.88 -3.65
N ARG A 89 -6.96 12.10 -3.13
CA ARG A 89 -6.03 12.73 -2.19
C ARG A 89 -5.87 11.93 -0.91
N VAL A 90 -6.97 11.41 -0.36
CA VAL A 90 -6.95 10.58 0.85
C VAL A 90 -6.14 9.30 0.61
N ALA A 91 -6.34 8.65 -0.54
CA ALA A 91 -5.56 7.48 -0.92
C ALA A 91 -4.06 7.81 -1.07
N VAL A 92 -3.73 8.92 -1.73
CA VAL A 92 -2.34 9.39 -1.88
C VAL A 92 -1.70 9.66 -0.52
N ASP A 93 -2.41 10.34 0.38
CA ASP A 93 -1.90 10.66 1.72
C ASP A 93 -1.71 9.40 2.57
N ALA A 94 -2.62 8.42 2.48
CA ALA A 94 -2.48 7.13 3.13
C ALA A 94 -1.22 6.37 2.64
N PHE A 95 -0.98 6.30 1.33
CA PHE A 95 0.22 5.64 0.80
C PHE A 95 1.51 6.38 1.16
N LYS A 96 1.52 7.71 1.13
CA LYS A 96 2.66 8.51 1.59
C LYS A 96 2.96 8.30 3.08
N ALA A 97 1.92 8.10 3.89
CA ALA A 97 2.06 7.77 5.31
C ALA A 97 2.56 6.34 5.56
N GLY A 98 2.47 5.46 4.56
CA GLY A 98 2.97 4.08 4.63
C GLY A 98 1.90 2.99 4.61
N ALA A 99 0.64 3.33 4.26
CA ALA A 99 -0.38 2.31 4.02
C ALA A 99 0.05 1.36 2.89
N VAL A 100 -0.20 0.07 3.08
CA VAL A 100 0.11 -0.95 2.05
C VAL A 100 -1.02 -1.09 1.03
N ASP A 101 -2.25 -0.75 1.42
CA ASP A 101 -3.39 -0.66 0.49
C ASP A 101 -4.43 0.33 0.98
N PHE A 102 -5.37 0.71 0.07
CA PHE A 102 -6.47 1.62 0.34
C PHE A 102 -7.73 1.09 -0.33
N ILE A 103 -8.82 0.95 0.44
CA ILE A 103 -10.09 0.42 -0.03
C ILE A 103 -11.19 1.48 0.16
N GLN A 104 -11.96 1.74 -0.89
CA GLN A 104 -13.08 2.68 -0.82
C GLN A 104 -14.37 1.97 -0.40
N LYS A 105 -15.12 2.56 0.54
CA LYS A 105 -16.49 2.16 0.89
C LYS A 105 -17.48 2.72 -0.19
N PRO A 106 -18.49 1.98 -0.64
CA PRO A 106 -18.75 0.57 -0.34
C PRO A 106 -17.73 -0.34 -1.03
N PHE A 107 -17.29 -1.37 -0.34
CA PHE A 107 -16.29 -2.32 -0.83
C PHE A 107 -16.90 -3.71 -1.07
N ASP A 108 -16.26 -4.44 -1.97
CA ASP A 108 -16.51 -5.86 -2.20
C ASP A 108 -15.70 -6.69 -1.18
N ASP A 109 -16.33 -7.71 -0.60
CA ASP A 109 -15.71 -8.64 0.33
C ASP A 109 -14.41 -9.25 -0.24
N TYR A 110 -14.41 -9.60 -1.52
CA TYR A 110 -13.25 -10.11 -2.22
C TYR A 110 -12.08 -9.12 -2.23
N ALA A 111 -12.35 -7.83 -2.41
CA ALA A 111 -11.32 -6.78 -2.41
C ALA A 111 -10.62 -6.70 -1.05
N VAL A 112 -11.36 -6.80 0.05
CA VAL A 112 -10.81 -6.80 1.41
C VAL A 112 -9.94 -8.03 1.65
N LEU A 113 -10.44 -9.22 1.30
CA LEU A 113 -9.71 -10.48 1.50
C LEU A 113 -8.40 -10.51 0.70
N MET A 114 -8.44 -10.06 -0.55
CA MET A 114 -7.24 -10.01 -1.41
C MET A 114 -6.20 -9.00 -0.89
N ALA A 115 -6.65 -7.85 -0.39
CA ALA A 115 -5.76 -6.85 0.19
C ALA A 115 -5.07 -7.38 1.46
N VAL A 116 -5.84 -8.01 2.36
CA VAL A 116 -5.31 -8.62 3.59
C VAL A 116 -4.33 -9.74 3.27
N GLN A 117 -4.71 -10.69 2.40
CA GLN A 117 -3.84 -11.79 2.01
C GLN A 117 -2.51 -11.28 1.42
N LYS A 118 -2.59 -10.29 0.53
CA LYS A 118 -1.41 -9.69 -0.06
C LYS A 118 -0.53 -9.00 0.99
N ALA A 119 -1.13 -8.22 1.88
CA ALA A 119 -0.40 -7.51 2.94
C ALA A 119 0.36 -8.48 3.85
N LEU A 120 -0.24 -9.61 4.19
CA LEU A 120 0.35 -10.66 5.01
C LEU A 120 1.51 -11.37 4.30
N VAL A 121 1.33 -11.73 3.02
CA VAL A 121 2.40 -12.34 2.21
C VAL A 121 3.59 -11.39 2.04
N ASP A 122 3.33 -10.11 1.75
CA ASP A 122 4.38 -9.09 1.58
C ASP A 122 5.13 -8.80 2.91
N ALA A 123 4.50 -9.05 4.07
CA ALA A 123 5.10 -8.89 5.40
C ALA A 123 6.02 -10.06 5.80
N GLU A 124 5.87 -11.23 5.19
CA GLU A 124 6.61 -12.45 5.57
C GLU A 124 8.12 -12.43 5.26
N GLY A 125 8.61 -11.41 4.55
CA GLY A 125 10.06 -11.27 4.37
C GLY A 125 10.53 -10.26 3.33
N PRO A 126 11.85 -9.95 3.36
CA PRO A 126 12.47 -8.99 2.45
C PRO A 126 12.37 -9.40 0.97
N LEU A 127 12.36 -10.70 0.67
CA LEU A 127 12.27 -11.25 -0.67
C LEU A 127 10.89 -11.00 -1.32
N SER A 128 9.81 -11.14 -0.55
CA SER A 128 8.44 -10.87 -1.01
C SER A 128 8.23 -9.39 -1.29
N ARG A 129 8.75 -8.52 -0.42
CA ARG A 129 8.71 -7.07 -0.60
C ARG A 129 9.48 -6.63 -1.84
N GLN A 130 10.71 -7.13 -2.03
CA GLN A 130 11.53 -6.85 -3.21
C GLN A 130 10.87 -7.34 -4.51
N ALA A 131 10.24 -8.51 -4.50
CA ALA A 131 9.51 -9.02 -5.65
C ALA A 131 8.30 -8.14 -6.02
N GLY A 132 7.58 -7.64 -5.02
CA GLY A 132 6.48 -6.67 -5.19
C GLY A 132 6.97 -5.34 -5.78
N GLU A 133 8.04 -4.77 -5.23
CA GLU A 133 8.66 -3.54 -5.73
C GLU A 133 9.11 -3.68 -7.19
N ARG A 134 9.83 -4.76 -7.54
CA ARG A 134 10.25 -5.03 -8.92
C ARG A 134 9.09 -5.18 -9.90
N ARG A 135 7.97 -5.77 -9.49
CA ARG A 135 6.76 -5.85 -10.34
C ARG A 135 6.16 -4.47 -10.58
N CYS A 136 6.10 -3.62 -9.57
CA CYS A 136 5.64 -2.24 -9.71
C CYS A 136 6.56 -1.43 -10.64
N GLU A 137 7.87 -1.54 -10.47
CA GLU A 137 8.86 -0.90 -11.33
C GLU A 137 8.73 -1.34 -12.80
N ALA A 138 8.63 -2.65 -13.04
CA ALA A 138 8.47 -3.19 -14.39
C ALA A 138 7.18 -2.69 -15.05
N ALA A 139 6.07 -2.64 -14.31
CA ALA A 139 4.80 -2.14 -14.80
C ALA A 139 4.86 -0.64 -15.15
N VAL A 140 5.51 0.18 -14.30
CA VAL A 140 5.71 1.61 -14.56
C VAL A 140 6.67 1.85 -15.73
N ALA A 141 7.68 1.00 -15.90
CA ALA A 141 8.63 1.09 -17.03
C ALA A 141 7.95 0.86 -18.40
N MET A 142 6.88 0.03 -18.46
CA MET A 142 6.10 -0.21 -19.67
C MET A 142 5.21 0.95 -20.10
N LEU A 143 5.05 1.97 -19.27
CA LEU A 143 4.23 3.12 -19.57
C LEU A 143 4.94 4.07 -20.57
N SER A 144 4.19 4.61 -21.53
CA SER A 144 4.68 5.70 -22.38
C SER A 144 4.93 6.97 -21.56
N ALA A 145 5.70 7.90 -22.12
CA ALA A 145 5.95 9.19 -21.48
C ALA A 145 4.64 9.93 -21.14
N ARG A 146 3.62 9.83 -22.00
CA ARG A 146 2.32 10.46 -21.81
C ARG A 146 1.51 9.80 -20.71
N GLU A 147 1.52 8.47 -20.66
CA GLU A 147 0.87 7.69 -19.61
C GLU A 147 1.51 7.96 -18.25
N ARG A 148 2.85 8.10 -18.17
CA ARG A 148 3.55 8.50 -16.94
C ARG A 148 3.18 9.91 -16.48
N GLN A 149 3.03 10.88 -17.39
CA GLN A 149 2.58 12.23 -17.06
C GLN A 149 1.14 12.21 -16.50
N VAL A 150 0.25 11.45 -17.12
CA VAL A 150 -1.13 11.28 -16.64
C VAL A 150 -1.13 10.56 -15.28
N MET A 151 -0.31 9.51 -15.11
CA MET A 151 -0.15 8.81 -13.82
C MET A 151 0.27 9.78 -12.72
N GLN A 152 1.27 10.65 -13.00
CA GLN A 152 1.73 11.65 -12.02
C GLN A 152 0.59 12.61 -11.62
N GLY A 153 -0.19 13.10 -12.57
CA GLY A 153 -1.35 13.94 -12.27
C GLY A 153 -2.40 13.22 -11.39
N VAL A 154 -2.61 11.91 -11.61
CA VAL A 154 -3.50 11.10 -10.77
C VAL A 154 -2.92 10.95 -9.35
N VAL A 155 -1.64 10.68 -9.23
CA VAL A 155 -0.93 10.56 -7.93
C VAL A 155 -0.93 11.90 -7.17
N ASP A 156 -0.86 13.02 -7.88
CA ASP A 156 -0.99 14.36 -7.31
C ASP A 156 -2.45 14.70 -6.89
N GLY A 157 -3.40 13.79 -7.11
CA GLY A 157 -4.80 13.98 -6.77
C GLY A 157 -5.53 14.96 -7.68
N LYS A 158 -5.02 15.22 -8.90
CA LYS A 158 -5.59 16.19 -9.83
C LYS A 158 -6.80 15.62 -10.57
N ALA A 159 -7.84 16.44 -10.73
CA ALA A 159 -8.98 16.10 -11.59
C ALA A 159 -8.56 16.02 -13.07
N ASN A 160 -9.24 15.19 -13.87
CA ASN A 160 -8.95 15.01 -15.30
C ASN A 160 -8.89 16.35 -16.06
N LYS A 161 -9.72 17.34 -15.70
CA LYS A 161 -9.75 18.67 -16.28
C LYS A 161 -8.44 19.43 -16.05
N VAL A 162 -7.85 19.29 -14.85
CA VAL A 162 -6.59 19.94 -14.49
C VAL A 162 -5.43 19.26 -15.23
N ILE A 163 -5.40 17.93 -15.24
CA ILE A 163 -4.39 17.15 -16.00
C ILE A 163 -4.45 17.50 -17.49
N ALA A 164 -5.65 17.60 -18.07
CA ALA A 164 -5.85 17.97 -19.46
C ALA A 164 -5.27 19.36 -19.78
N TYR A 165 -5.54 20.34 -18.92
CA TYR A 165 -5.04 21.69 -19.04
C TYR A 165 -3.50 21.74 -18.97
N GLU A 166 -2.90 21.12 -17.95
CA GLU A 166 -1.44 21.10 -17.75
C GLU A 166 -0.69 20.40 -18.89
N LEU A 167 -1.29 19.35 -19.44
CA LEU A 167 -0.69 18.58 -20.52
C LEU A 167 -1.02 19.08 -21.93
N GLY A 168 -1.87 20.11 -22.07
CA GLY A 168 -2.28 20.67 -23.35
C GLY A 168 -3.08 19.68 -24.22
N ILE A 169 -3.91 18.82 -23.62
CA ILE A 169 -4.74 17.81 -24.30
C ILE A 169 -6.21 17.90 -23.86
N SER A 170 -7.09 17.22 -24.57
CA SER A 170 -8.50 17.16 -24.16
C SER A 170 -8.72 16.29 -22.93
N GLN A 171 -9.78 16.56 -22.16
CA GLN A 171 -10.17 15.72 -21.03
C GLN A 171 -10.46 14.27 -21.51
N ARG A 172 -11.05 14.11 -22.68
CA ARG A 172 -11.28 12.80 -23.32
C ARG A 172 -9.97 12.05 -23.58
N THR A 173 -8.93 12.77 -23.99
CA THR A 173 -7.59 12.18 -24.20
C THR A 173 -6.98 11.71 -22.89
N VAL A 174 -7.17 12.45 -21.79
CA VAL A 174 -6.75 12.03 -20.44
C VAL A 174 -7.46 10.72 -20.03
N GLU A 175 -8.76 10.62 -20.28
CA GLU A 175 -9.53 9.40 -19.98
C GLU A 175 -9.01 8.19 -20.75
N ILE A 176 -8.67 8.36 -22.03
CA ILE A 176 -8.06 7.29 -22.85
C ILE A 176 -6.70 6.88 -22.30
N HIS A 177 -5.82 7.84 -21.95
CA HIS A 177 -4.54 7.53 -21.34
C HIS A 177 -4.69 6.84 -19.99
N ARG A 178 -5.67 7.21 -19.18
CA ARG A 178 -5.99 6.52 -17.92
C ARG A 178 -6.43 5.08 -18.15
N ALA A 179 -7.28 4.83 -19.14
CA ALA A 179 -7.69 3.46 -19.49
C ALA A 179 -6.49 2.60 -19.92
N HIS A 180 -5.63 3.12 -20.80
CA HIS A 180 -4.42 2.42 -21.21
C HIS A 180 -3.43 2.21 -20.05
N LEU A 181 -3.27 3.20 -19.20
CA LEU A 181 -2.45 3.15 -18.00
C LEU A 181 -2.93 2.02 -17.06
N MET A 182 -4.23 1.96 -16.76
CA MET A 182 -4.82 0.91 -15.93
C MET A 182 -4.62 -0.48 -16.55
N MET A 183 -4.84 -0.62 -17.86
CA MET A 183 -4.66 -1.88 -18.56
C MET A 183 -3.19 -2.35 -18.57
N LYS A 184 -2.24 -1.47 -18.88
CA LYS A 184 -0.81 -1.81 -18.95
C LYS A 184 -0.20 -2.09 -17.58
N SER A 185 -0.60 -1.35 -16.56
CA SER A 185 -0.11 -1.53 -15.20
C SER A 185 -0.76 -2.73 -14.49
N GLY A 186 -1.88 -3.24 -15.01
CA GLY A 186 -2.69 -4.25 -14.30
C GLY A 186 -3.37 -3.71 -13.05
N ALA A 187 -3.43 -2.39 -12.88
CA ALA A 187 -4.12 -1.78 -11.76
C ALA A 187 -5.63 -1.85 -11.96
N HIS A 188 -6.34 -2.46 -11.03
CA HIS A 188 -7.81 -2.58 -11.07
C HIS A 188 -8.54 -1.42 -10.37
N SER A 189 -7.79 -0.51 -9.74
CA SER A 189 -8.32 0.68 -9.08
C SER A 189 -7.32 1.84 -9.12
N VAL A 190 -7.81 3.06 -8.91
CA VAL A 190 -6.94 4.24 -8.78
C VAL A 190 -6.00 4.10 -7.59
N SER A 191 -6.46 3.51 -6.48
CA SER A 191 -5.63 3.24 -5.30
C SER A 191 -4.48 2.28 -5.61
N ALA A 192 -4.74 1.21 -6.38
CA ALA A 192 -3.68 0.31 -6.85
C ALA A 192 -2.63 1.04 -7.69
N LEU A 193 -3.08 1.95 -8.59
CA LEU A 193 -2.19 2.76 -9.40
C LEU A 193 -1.31 3.70 -8.56
N VAL A 194 -1.91 4.39 -7.58
CA VAL A 194 -1.18 5.29 -6.67
C VAL A 194 -0.13 4.51 -5.88
N ARG A 195 -0.49 3.35 -5.34
CA ARG A 195 0.45 2.46 -4.65
C ARG A 195 1.63 2.07 -5.53
N MET A 196 1.38 1.65 -6.79
CA MET A 196 2.45 1.26 -7.73
C MET A 196 3.39 2.42 -8.02
N ALA A 197 2.86 3.62 -8.25
CA ALA A 197 3.64 4.83 -8.50
C ALA A 197 4.49 5.22 -7.28
N THR A 198 3.93 5.11 -6.07
CA THR A 198 4.62 5.43 -4.82
C THR A 198 5.76 4.44 -4.56
N ALA A 199 5.53 3.13 -4.78
CA ALA A 199 6.54 2.10 -4.65
C ALA A 199 7.70 2.29 -5.65
N ALA A 200 7.38 2.57 -6.93
CA ALA A 200 8.39 2.83 -7.95
C ALA A 200 9.22 4.10 -7.65
N SER A 201 8.60 5.14 -7.08
CA SER A 201 9.31 6.37 -6.69
C SER A 201 10.26 6.16 -5.50
N ALA A 202 9.87 5.31 -4.55
CA ALA A 202 10.69 5.00 -3.38
C ALA A 202 11.97 4.23 -3.75
N SER A 203 11.89 3.35 -4.76
CA SER A 203 13.05 2.58 -5.24
C SER A 203 14.03 3.43 -6.06
N MET A 204 13.53 4.39 -6.86
CA MET A 204 14.40 5.31 -7.62
C MET A 204 15.18 6.29 -6.72
N GLY A 205 14.73 6.52 -5.49
CA GLY A 205 15.43 7.36 -4.50
C GLY A 205 16.48 6.62 -3.65
N ARG A 206 16.61 5.30 -3.77
CA ARG A 206 17.66 4.54 -3.06
C ARG A 206 18.92 4.50 -3.93
N PRO A 207 20.07 5.03 -3.45
CA PRO A 207 21.32 4.83 -4.17
C PRO A 207 21.59 3.33 -4.29
N ALA A 208 21.98 2.89 -5.48
CA ALA A 208 22.40 1.51 -5.72
C ALA A 208 23.47 1.15 -4.68
N ALA A 209 23.18 0.17 -3.83
CA ALA A 209 24.19 -0.41 -2.96
C ALA A 209 25.29 -0.95 -3.86
N ALA A 210 26.48 -0.37 -3.72
CA ALA A 210 27.67 -0.78 -4.45
C ALA A 210 27.86 -2.27 -4.22
N GLU A 211 27.87 -3.04 -5.30
CA GLU A 211 28.43 -4.39 -5.37
C GLU A 211 29.94 -4.26 -5.12
N GLU A 212 30.37 -4.22 -3.89
CA GLU A 212 31.74 -4.57 -3.55
C GLU A 212 31.89 -6.10 -3.66
N VAL A 213 32.10 -6.55 -4.87
CA VAL A 213 32.67 -7.86 -5.11
C VAL A 213 34.12 -7.80 -4.66
N GLY A 214 34.40 -8.43 -3.53
CA GLY A 214 35.73 -8.64 -3.02
C GLY A 214 36.61 -9.42 -4.00
N ALA A 215 37.46 -8.70 -4.69
CA ALA A 215 38.63 -9.24 -5.35
C ALA A 215 39.82 -9.01 -4.46
N HIS A 216 40.03 -9.89 -3.47
CA HIS A 216 41.32 -9.99 -2.81
C HIS A 216 41.57 -11.42 -2.37
N SER A 217 42.31 -12.14 -3.17
CA SER A 217 43.32 -13.06 -2.65
C SER A 217 43.90 -13.90 -3.79
N ALA A 218 45.05 -13.56 -4.25
CA ALA A 218 46.06 -14.51 -4.68
C ALA A 218 47.32 -13.75 -5.06
N GLN A 219 48.20 -13.52 -4.12
CA GLN A 219 49.66 -13.39 -4.40
C GLN A 219 50.39 -13.31 -3.07
N ALA A 220 50.95 -14.39 -2.64
CA ALA A 220 52.24 -14.43 -1.96
C ALA A 220 52.54 -15.86 -1.55
N SER A 221 53.34 -16.54 -2.30
CA SER A 221 54.33 -17.44 -1.76
C SER A 221 55.18 -17.99 -2.88
N VAL A 222 56.31 -17.37 -3.18
CA VAL A 222 57.50 -18.05 -3.68
C VAL A 222 58.69 -17.18 -3.29
N GLY A 223 59.68 -17.75 -2.59
CA GLY A 223 61.03 -17.25 -2.58
C GLY A 223 61.66 -17.03 -1.22
N GLY A 224 62.55 -17.92 -0.84
CA GLY A 224 63.58 -17.71 0.17
C GLY A 224 63.78 -18.88 1.07
#